data_96033f31818ea645afc3a0210459dd1b
#
_entry.id   96033f31818ea645afc3a0210459dd1b
#
_cell.length_a   1.000
_cell.length_b   1.000
_cell.length_c   1.000
_cell.angle_alpha   90.00
_cell.angle_beta   90.00
_cell.angle_gamma   90.00
#
_symmetry.space_group_name_H-M   'P 1'
#
loop_
_entity.id
_entity.type
_entity.pdbx_description
1 polymer ?
#
loop_
_entity_poly.entity_id
_entity_poly.type
_entity_poly.pdbx_seq_one_letter_code
_entity_poly.pdbx_strand_id
1 'polypeptide(L)'
;MTLVESRDKCVREAAPVLKTGRKWVAKKAVEDAKAALRIGDIMGQVQHGRGGLGLSSAPPTWHKAAPAQRRKLVVNEVQKQEERMRCIKAISQAKQGEWMRWESVEQRKIGWQDLWSMEQSRISFLIRSTYDVLPSPQNLNLWVGEDPSCPLCSSPATLRHILTGCKVALSQGRFTWRHDQVLRCLALALEDKRNMINKLPPVPSKHFTQKTTFLRPGEQPPRKGVKTNSRPGQLEAARDWKMLADVGQWLIFPPEIATTNLRPDIVLWSGSARLVHLVELTVPWEDAVDEAYERKKLRYAQLATEAEQRGWRVWVYPVEVGCRGFVAHSTTRFLRDVGFSGQELRRTVRNLSEAAERSSNWLWLRRKDSGWGSQAH
;
A
#
# COMPACT_ATOMS: atom_id res chain seq x y z
N MET A 1 21.82 -18.45 12.20
CA MET A 1 22.74 -19.28 12.99
C MET A 1 22.38 -20.72 12.71
N THR A 2 23.29 -21.49 12.18
CA THR A 2 23.04 -22.92 12.02
C THR A 2 23.26 -23.60 13.36
N LEU A 3 22.54 -24.70 13.64
CA LEU A 3 22.72 -25.48 14.88
C LEU A 3 24.17 -25.89 15.11
N VAL A 4 24.93 -26.08 14.03
CA VAL A 4 26.38 -26.42 14.02
C VAL A 4 27.24 -25.25 14.51
N GLU A 5 26.78 -24.01 14.37
CA GLU A 5 27.49 -22.79 14.80
C GLU A 5 26.91 -22.20 16.09
N SER A 6 26.07 -22.95 16.78
CA SER A 6 25.48 -22.52 18.06
C SER A 6 26.61 -22.25 19.09
N ARG A 7 26.42 -21.23 19.91
CA ARG A 7 27.29 -20.97 21.07
C ARG A 7 27.12 -22.03 22.16
N ASP A 8 25.96 -22.69 22.18
CA ASP A 8 25.69 -23.78 23.13
C ASP A 8 26.38 -25.06 22.68
N LYS A 9 27.20 -25.63 23.57
CA LYS A 9 27.98 -26.85 23.33
C LYS A 9 27.06 -28.06 23.08
N CYS A 10 26.00 -28.21 23.85
CA CYS A 10 25.05 -29.34 23.72
C CYS A 10 24.34 -29.30 22.37
N VAL A 11 23.95 -28.08 21.89
CA VAL A 11 23.32 -27.92 20.58
C VAL A 11 24.28 -28.25 19.45
N ARG A 12 25.58 -27.88 19.56
CA ARG A 12 26.61 -28.23 18.57
C ARG A 12 26.86 -29.73 18.52
N GLU A 13 26.88 -30.38 19.66
CA GLU A 13 27.14 -31.84 19.77
C GLU A 13 25.94 -32.65 19.30
N ALA A 14 24.70 -32.20 19.55
CA ALA A 14 23.49 -32.84 19.07
C ALA A 14 23.29 -32.69 17.56
N ALA A 15 23.78 -31.62 16.96
CA ALA A 15 23.61 -31.31 15.55
C ALA A 15 24.07 -32.40 14.58
N PRO A 16 25.22 -33.09 14.79
CA PRO A 16 25.67 -34.23 13.97
C PRO A 16 24.80 -35.49 14.11
N VAL A 17 24.24 -35.71 15.31
CA VAL A 17 23.42 -36.90 15.63
C VAL A 17 22.07 -36.86 14.88
N LEU A 18 21.56 -35.67 14.62
CA LEU A 18 20.35 -35.46 13.83
C LEU A 18 20.53 -35.63 12.31
N LYS A 19 21.75 -35.98 11.86
CA LYS A 19 22.05 -36.27 10.46
C LYS A 19 21.52 -37.63 10.03
N THR A 20 20.35 -37.66 9.47
CA THR A 20 19.85 -38.81 8.71
C THR A 20 20.39 -38.76 7.29
N GLY A 21 21.58 -39.18 7.00
CA GLY A 21 22.13 -39.43 5.64
C GLY A 21 21.99 -38.37 4.55
N ARG A 22 21.17 -37.35 4.73
CA ARG A 22 20.89 -36.24 3.80
C ARG A 22 21.62 -34.99 4.28
N LYS A 23 22.23 -34.23 3.34
CA LYS A 23 22.78 -32.90 3.64
C LYS A 23 21.68 -32.07 4.29
N TRP A 24 21.98 -31.43 5.41
CA TRP A 24 21.03 -30.53 6.08
C TRP A 24 20.61 -29.44 5.13
N VAL A 25 19.29 -29.23 5.00
CA VAL A 25 18.71 -28.19 4.15
C VAL A 25 19.30 -26.81 4.51
N ALA A 26 19.46 -26.54 5.81
CA ALA A 26 20.07 -25.29 6.27
C ALA A 26 21.53 -25.14 5.85
N LYS A 27 22.34 -26.22 5.87
CA LYS A 27 23.73 -26.18 5.42
C LYS A 27 23.80 -25.93 3.92
N LYS A 28 22.99 -26.63 3.14
CA LYS A 28 22.88 -26.42 1.70
C LYS A 28 22.47 -24.96 1.38
N ALA A 29 21.45 -24.42 2.03
CA ALA A 29 21.01 -23.04 1.83
C ALA A 29 22.14 -22.02 2.10
N VAL A 30 22.97 -22.25 3.14
CA VAL A 30 24.12 -21.40 3.43
C VAL A 30 25.20 -21.54 2.36
N GLU A 31 25.47 -22.75 1.86
CA GLU A 31 26.46 -23.00 0.78
C GLU A 31 25.98 -22.35 -0.53
N ASP A 32 24.72 -22.50 -0.89
CA ASP A 32 24.09 -21.88 -2.08
C ASP A 32 24.14 -20.34 -2.00
N ALA A 33 23.82 -19.77 -0.83
CA ALA A 33 23.92 -18.33 -0.62
C ALA A 33 25.36 -17.80 -0.73
N LYS A 34 26.34 -18.51 -0.19
CA LYS A 34 27.75 -18.16 -0.34
C LYS A 34 28.19 -18.22 -1.81
N ALA A 35 27.74 -19.23 -2.55
CA ALA A 35 28.03 -19.36 -3.97
C ALA A 35 27.42 -18.21 -4.77
N ALA A 36 26.14 -17.86 -4.52
CA ALA A 36 25.49 -16.75 -5.18
C ALA A 36 26.17 -15.40 -4.92
N LEU A 37 26.60 -15.14 -3.68
CA LEU A 37 27.34 -13.92 -3.33
C LEU A 37 28.71 -13.84 -4.02
N ARG A 38 29.42 -14.95 -4.15
CA ARG A 38 30.72 -15.02 -4.89
C ARG A 38 30.50 -14.76 -6.37
N ILE A 39 29.49 -15.38 -6.98
CA ILE A 39 29.13 -15.15 -8.38
C ILE A 39 28.76 -13.69 -8.60
N GLY A 40 27.98 -13.08 -7.70
CA GLY A 40 27.61 -11.68 -7.74
C GLY A 40 28.82 -10.74 -7.74
N ASP A 41 29.85 -11.02 -6.93
CA ASP A 41 31.09 -10.26 -6.92
C ASP A 41 31.88 -10.42 -8.24
N ILE A 42 31.94 -11.63 -8.80
CA ILE A 42 32.63 -11.89 -10.09
C ILE A 42 31.91 -11.14 -11.22
N MET A 43 30.60 -11.23 -11.28
CA MET A 43 29.79 -10.51 -12.29
C MET A 43 29.97 -9.00 -12.18
N GLY A 44 29.99 -8.46 -10.96
CA GLY A 44 30.25 -7.05 -10.71
C GLY A 44 31.65 -6.62 -11.18
N GLN A 45 32.68 -7.44 -10.99
CA GLN A 45 34.06 -7.18 -11.48
C GLN A 45 34.12 -7.18 -13.01
N VAL A 46 33.46 -8.12 -13.67
CA VAL A 46 33.45 -8.20 -15.14
C VAL A 46 32.76 -6.96 -15.75
N GLN A 47 31.70 -6.48 -15.13
CA GLN A 47 31.01 -5.26 -15.55
C GLN A 47 31.86 -3.99 -15.36
N HIS A 48 32.74 -3.96 -14.35
CA HIS A 48 33.67 -2.85 -14.10
C HIS A 48 34.95 -2.89 -14.95
N GLY A 49 35.37 -4.08 -15.34
CA GLY A 49 36.70 -4.29 -15.94
C GLY A 49 36.83 -4.00 -17.43
N ARG A 50 35.76 -3.74 -18.17
CA ARG A 50 35.81 -3.47 -19.62
C ARG A 50 35.18 -2.11 -19.95
N GLY A 51 36.03 -1.10 -19.90
CA GLY A 51 35.88 0.09 -20.74
C GLY A 51 34.58 0.88 -20.57
N GLY A 52 34.35 1.50 -19.43
CA GLY A 52 33.61 2.78 -19.37
C GLY A 52 32.10 2.74 -19.57
N LEU A 53 31.46 1.60 -19.74
CA LEU A 53 30.00 1.48 -19.90
C LEU A 53 29.28 0.73 -18.76
N GLY A 54 29.98 0.46 -17.66
CA GLY A 54 29.40 -0.19 -16.50
C GLY A 54 28.46 0.73 -15.73
N LEU A 55 27.16 0.54 -15.88
CA LEU A 55 26.10 1.24 -15.16
C LEU A 55 26.00 0.87 -13.66
N SER A 56 26.83 -0.02 -13.15
CA SER A 56 26.84 -0.44 -11.76
C SER A 56 28.09 0.05 -11.04
N SER A 57 27.93 1.07 -10.21
CA SER A 57 28.98 1.57 -9.31
C SER A 57 29.11 0.80 -8.00
N ALA A 58 28.47 -0.36 -7.86
CA ALA A 58 28.53 -1.15 -6.65
C ALA A 58 29.82 -1.95 -6.56
N PRO A 59 30.72 -1.65 -5.60
CA PRO A 59 31.95 -2.43 -5.41
C PRO A 59 31.61 -3.85 -4.96
N PRO A 60 32.47 -4.86 -5.29
CA PRO A 60 32.28 -6.21 -4.81
C PRO A 60 32.17 -6.24 -3.30
N THR A 61 31.06 -6.80 -2.79
CA THR A 61 30.73 -6.71 -1.35
C THR A 61 31.24 -7.90 -0.55
N TRP A 62 31.23 -9.08 -1.15
CA TRP A 62 31.60 -10.31 -0.45
C TRP A 62 33.09 -10.43 -0.12
N HIS A 63 33.98 -10.18 -1.09
CA HIS A 63 35.41 -10.32 -0.92
C HIS A 63 36.01 -9.30 0.05
N LYS A 64 35.46 -8.08 0.05
CA LYS A 64 35.88 -6.96 0.93
C LYS A 64 35.23 -6.95 2.29
N ALA A 65 34.20 -7.76 2.51
CA ALA A 65 33.42 -7.74 3.74
C ALA A 65 34.20 -8.42 4.90
N ALA A 66 34.16 -7.80 6.07
CA ALA A 66 34.62 -8.39 7.32
C ALA A 66 33.79 -9.62 7.71
N PRO A 67 34.31 -10.56 8.54
CA PRO A 67 33.62 -11.81 8.90
C PRO A 67 32.20 -11.59 9.43
N ALA A 68 31.97 -10.57 10.27
CA ALA A 68 30.65 -10.24 10.79
C ALA A 68 29.70 -9.74 9.68
N GLN A 69 30.20 -8.95 8.73
CA GLN A 69 29.45 -8.48 7.58
C GLN A 69 29.11 -9.63 6.62
N ARG A 70 30.06 -10.54 6.36
CA ARG A 70 29.82 -11.75 5.55
C ARG A 70 28.68 -12.59 6.11
N ARG A 71 28.62 -12.75 7.44
CA ARG A 71 27.51 -13.44 8.08
C ARG A 71 26.17 -12.77 7.78
N LYS A 72 26.09 -11.45 7.88
CA LYS A 72 24.89 -10.67 7.58
C LYS A 72 24.49 -10.81 6.10
N LEU A 73 25.46 -10.76 5.19
CA LEU A 73 25.21 -10.94 3.76
C LEU A 73 24.65 -12.34 3.46
N VAL A 74 25.21 -13.41 4.07
CA VAL A 74 24.67 -14.77 3.91
C VAL A 74 23.24 -14.88 4.43
N VAL A 75 22.95 -14.33 5.60
CA VAL A 75 21.57 -14.35 6.16
C VAL A 75 20.61 -13.65 5.22
N ASN A 76 20.96 -12.46 4.73
CA ASN A 76 20.14 -11.71 3.79
C ASN A 76 19.93 -12.47 2.47
N GLU A 77 20.98 -13.12 1.94
CA GLU A 77 20.88 -13.87 0.69
C GLU A 77 20.02 -15.14 0.86
N VAL A 78 20.14 -15.85 1.99
CA VAL A 78 19.27 -16.99 2.31
C VAL A 78 17.82 -16.52 2.39
N GLN A 79 17.55 -15.42 3.10
CA GLN A 79 16.20 -14.87 3.19
C GLN A 79 15.64 -14.49 1.81
N LYS A 80 16.46 -13.87 0.95
CA LYS A 80 16.07 -13.51 -0.41
C LYS A 80 15.76 -14.73 -1.29
N GLN A 81 16.56 -15.79 -1.18
CA GLN A 81 16.33 -17.04 -1.91
C GLN A 81 15.06 -17.74 -1.42
N GLU A 82 14.86 -17.84 -0.11
CA GLU A 82 13.65 -18.37 0.51
C GLU A 82 12.40 -17.59 0.06
N GLU A 83 12.45 -16.27 0.08
CA GLU A 83 11.34 -15.42 -0.36
C GLU A 83 11.04 -15.64 -1.84
N ARG A 84 12.07 -15.70 -2.69
CA ARG A 84 11.91 -16.03 -4.12
C ARG A 84 11.23 -17.38 -4.33
N MET A 85 11.65 -18.40 -3.58
CA MET A 85 11.05 -19.73 -3.68
C MET A 85 9.60 -19.74 -3.22
N ARG A 86 9.26 -18.98 -2.16
CA ARG A 86 7.89 -18.80 -1.70
C ARG A 86 7.03 -18.09 -2.75
N CYS A 87 7.56 -17.04 -3.38
CA CYS A 87 6.89 -16.34 -4.47
C CYS A 87 6.60 -17.27 -5.66
N ILE A 88 7.60 -18.05 -6.11
CA ILE A 88 7.42 -19.02 -7.20
C ILE A 88 6.34 -20.04 -6.84
N LYS A 89 6.38 -20.58 -5.61
CA LYS A 89 5.38 -21.52 -5.13
C LYS A 89 3.98 -20.88 -5.06
N ALA A 90 3.88 -19.64 -4.59
CA ALA A 90 2.61 -18.92 -4.54
C ALA A 90 2.02 -18.71 -5.94
N ILE A 91 2.83 -18.22 -6.90
CA ILE A 91 2.40 -18.01 -8.29
C ILE A 91 1.94 -19.32 -8.94
N SER A 92 2.61 -20.44 -8.64
CA SER A 92 2.23 -21.76 -9.18
C SER A 92 0.89 -22.31 -8.67
N GLN A 93 0.35 -21.72 -7.60
CA GLN A 93 -0.94 -22.10 -7.02
C GLN A 93 -2.16 -21.52 -7.78
N ALA A 94 -1.97 -20.98 -8.97
CA ALA A 94 -3.00 -20.39 -9.81
C ALA A 94 -3.87 -19.38 -9.05
N LYS A 95 -5.16 -19.70 -8.83
CA LYS A 95 -6.13 -18.81 -8.17
C LYS A 95 -5.69 -18.40 -6.75
N GLN A 96 -5.12 -19.31 -5.99
CA GLN A 96 -4.65 -19.03 -4.62
C GLN A 96 -3.38 -18.18 -4.59
N GLY A 97 -2.64 -18.09 -5.69
CA GLY A 97 -1.45 -17.26 -5.84
C GLY A 97 -1.71 -15.92 -6.53
N GLU A 98 -2.95 -15.62 -6.88
CA GLU A 98 -3.34 -14.43 -7.64
C GLU A 98 -2.90 -13.12 -6.97
N TRP A 99 -2.87 -13.08 -5.62
CA TRP A 99 -2.42 -11.94 -4.84
C TRP A 99 -0.96 -11.51 -5.14
N MET A 100 -0.14 -12.41 -5.67
CA MET A 100 1.23 -12.08 -6.09
C MET A 100 1.29 -11.25 -7.38
N ARG A 101 0.17 -11.15 -8.10
CA ARG A 101 0.06 -10.41 -9.37
C ARG A 101 -0.54 -9.01 -9.20
N TRP A 102 -0.90 -8.62 -7.99
CA TRP A 102 -1.46 -7.31 -7.73
C TRP A 102 -0.35 -6.25 -7.67
N GLU A 103 0.05 -5.77 -8.85
CA GLU A 103 1.17 -4.84 -9.01
C GLU A 103 0.83 -3.42 -8.54
N SER A 104 -0.45 -3.04 -8.58
CA SER A 104 -0.92 -1.68 -8.29
C SER A 104 -1.17 -1.38 -6.82
N VAL A 105 -0.97 -2.37 -5.94
CA VAL A 105 -1.20 -2.23 -4.49
C VAL A 105 0.09 -2.39 -3.69
N GLU A 106 0.13 -1.69 -2.55
CA GLU A 106 1.23 -1.80 -1.60
C GLU A 106 1.27 -3.19 -0.95
N GLN A 107 2.46 -3.73 -0.78
CA GLN A 107 2.65 -4.97 -0.05
C GLN A 107 2.26 -4.78 1.42
N ARG A 108 1.27 -5.51 1.87
CA ARG A 108 0.84 -5.47 3.26
C ARG A 108 1.80 -6.30 4.14
N LYS A 109 2.56 -5.61 4.98
CA LYS A 109 3.45 -6.26 5.95
C LYS A 109 2.70 -6.47 7.27
N ILE A 110 2.49 -7.72 7.64
CA ILE A 110 1.88 -8.11 8.91
C ILE A 110 2.96 -8.75 9.76
N GLY A 111 3.27 -8.12 10.90
CA GLY A 111 4.24 -8.64 11.86
C GLY A 111 3.58 -9.56 12.89
N TRP A 112 4.39 -10.26 13.68
CA TRP A 112 3.91 -11.09 14.77
C TRP A 112 3.08 -10.29 15.78
N GLN A 113 3.46 -9.06 16.08
CA GLN A 113 2.72 -8.20 17.00
C GLN A 113 1.32 -7.88 16.47
N ASP A 114 1.18 -7.64 15.16
CA ASP A 114 -0.12 -7.41 14.53
C ASP A 114 -1.00 -8.67 14.65
N LEU A 115 -0.44 -9.85 14.40
CA LEU A 115 -1.16 -11.12 14.54
C LEU A 115 -1.63 -11.40 15.97
N TRP A 116 -0.79 -11.09 16.97
CA TRP A 116 -1.17 -11.27 18.39
C TRP A 116 -2.24 -10.30 18.85
N SER A 117 -2.35 -9.11 18.23
CA SER A 117 -3.35 -8.11 18.58
C SER A 117 -4.68 -8.25 17.84
N MET A 118 -4.73 -9.07 16.78
CA MET A 118 -5.92 -9.28 15.96
C MET A 118 -6.82 -10.40 16.53
N GLU A 119 -8.12 -10.23 16.39
CA GLU A 119 -9.09 -11.30 16.65
C GLU A 119 -8.89 -12.47 15.69
N GLN A 120 -9.06 -13.70 16.18
CA GLN A 120 -8.88 -14.91 15.38
C GLN A 120 -9.78 -14.96 14.14
N SER A 121 -11.03 -14.51 14.25
CA SER A 121 -11.98 -14.41 13.14
C SER A 121 -11.46 -13.52 12.02
N ARG A 122 -10.88 -12.38 12.40
CA ARG A 122 -10.29 -11.41 11.50
C ARG A 122 -9.04 -11.96 10.80
N ILE A 123 -8.13 -12.60 11.54
CA ILE A 123 -6.95 -13.27 10.97
C ILE A 123 -7.38 -14.32 9.95
N SER A 124 -8.36 -15.14 10.32
CA SER A 124 -8.92 -16.17 9.44
C SER A 124 -9.50 -15.58 8.16
N PHE A 125 -10.28 -14.50 8.27
CA PHE A 125 -10.81 -13.80 7.09
C PHE A 125 -9.68 -13.26 6.22
N LEU A 126 -8.72 -12.55 6.80
CA LEU A 126 -7.62 -11.92 6.07
C LEU A 126 -6.82 -12.95 5.25
N ILE A 127 -6.37 -14.03 5.89
CA ILE A 127 -5.59 -15.07 5.23
C ILE A 127 -6.43 -15.79 4.17
N ARG A 128 -7.61 -16.28 4.55
CA ARG A 128 -8.45 -17.07 3.64
C ARG A 128 -9.00 -16.26 2.48
N SER A 129 -9.31 -14.98 2.68
CA SER A 129 -9.77 -14.12 1.58
C SER A 129 -8.65 -13.80 0.59
N THR A 130 -7.42 -13.63 1.07
CA THR A 130 -6.25 -13.38 0.22
C THR A 130 -5.94 -14.59 -0.66
N TYR A 131 -6.04 -15.80 -0.11
CA TYR A 131 -5.86 -17.05 -0.87
C TYR A 131 -7.12 -17.55 -1.58
N ASP A 132 -8.23 -16.81 -1.53
CA ASP A 132 -9.54 -17.19 -2.08
C ASP A 132 -10.01 -18.59 -1.62
N VAL A 133 -9.75 -18.93 -0.36
CA VAL A 133 -10.16 -20.20 0.28
C VAL A 133 -11.23 -20.03 1.37
N LEU A 134 -11.95 -18.89 1.36
CA LEU A 134 -13.16 -18.76 2.16
C LEU A 134 -14.25 -19.68 1.59
N PRO A 135 -15.15 -20.24 2.43
CA PRO A 135 -16.24 -21.11 2.01
C PRO A 135 -17.35 -20.28 1.32
N SER A 136 -17.00 -19.68 0.17
CA SER A 136 -17.99 -19.10 -0.74
C SER A 136 -18.84 -20.21 -1.35
N PRO A 137 -20.07 -19.96 -1.78
CA PRO A 137 -20.90 -20.99 -2.44
C PRO A 137 -20.17 -21.68 -3.60
N GLN A 138 -19.43 -20.92 -4.42
CA GLN A 138 -18.62 -21.48 -5.48
C GLN A 138 -17.50 -22.40 -4.97
N ASN A 139 -16.82 -22.04 -3.88
CA ASN A 139 -15.79 -22.90 -3.31
C ASN A 139 -16.41 -24.15 -2.63
N LEU A 140 -17.54 -24.01 -1.96
CA LEU A 140 -18.27 -25.14 -1.39
C LEU A 140 -18.78 -26.10 -2.47
N ASN A 141 -19.24 -25.57 -3.61
CA ASN A 141 -19.60 -26.41 -4.76
C ASN A 141 -18.40 -27.22 -5.26
N LEU A 142 -17.21 -26.60 -5.39
CA LEU A 142 -15.99 -27.27 -5.84
C LEU A 142 -15.49 -28.32 -4.83
N TRP A 143 -15.69 -28.12 -3.55
CA TRP A 143 -15.14 -29.00 -2.51
C TRP A 143 -16.08 -30.13 -2.10
N VAL A 144 -17.38 -29.84 -2.03
CA VAL A 144 -18.37 -30.77 -1.44
C VAL A 144 -19.68 -30.87 -2.25
N GLY A 145 -19.76 -30.22 -3.42
CA GLY A 145 -20.91 -30.31 -4.32
C GLY A 145 -22.14 -29.52 -3.88
N GLU A 146 -22.00 -28.53 -2.97
CA GLU A 146 -23.11 -27.68 -2.56
C GLU A 146 -23.53 -26.71 -3.67
N ASP A 147 -24.74 -26.14 -3.56
CA ASP A 147 -25.26 -25.15 -4.51
C ASP A 147 -24.34 -23.90 -4.59
N PRO A 148 -23.84 -23.54 -5.78
CA PRO A 148 -22.96 -22.38 -5.96
C PRO A 148 -23.68 -21.05 -5.92
N SER A 149 -25.00 -21.02 -5.73
CA SER A 149 -25.83 -19.82 -5.85
C SER A 149 -25.64 -18.84 -4.70
N CYS A 150 -25.68 -17.56 -5.02
CA CYS A 150 -25.69 -16.49 -4.04
C CYS A 150 -27.00 -16.48 -3.24
N PRO A 151 -26.96 -16.49 -1.91
CA PRO A 151 -28.17 -16.48 -1.09
C PRO A 151 -29.01 -15.20 -1.24
N LEU A 152 -28.50 -14.13 -1.84
CA LEU A 152 -29.20 -12.87 -2.03
C LEU A 152 -29.77 -12.71 -3.45
N CYS A 153 -29.02 -13.09 -4.49
CA CYS A 153 -29.38 -12.80 -5.88
C CYS A 153 -29.42 -14.04 -6.80
N SER A 154 -29.19 -15.23 -6.25
CA SER A 154 -29.19 -16.52 -6.95
C SER A 154 -28.20 -16.67 -8.10
N SER A 155 -27.30 -15.68 -8.31
CA SER A 155 -26.20 -15.81 -9.28
C SER A 155 -25.05 -16.63 -8.69
N PRO A 156 -24.15 -17.23 -9.52
CA PRO A 156 -22.97 -17.93 -8.99
C PRO A 156 -22.14 -17.02 -8.07
N ALA A 157 -21.85 -17.46 -6.85
CA ALA A 157 -21.28 -16.66 -5.80
C ALA A 157 -19.81 -17.02 -5.49
N THR A 158 -18.90 -16.40 -6.22
CA THR A 158 -17.48 -16.31 -5.84
C THR A 158 -17.30 -15.35 -4.66
N LEU A 159 -16.12 -15.36 -4.04
CA LEU A 159 -15.79 -14.35 -3.02
C LEU A 159 -15.87 -12.92 -3.60
N ARG A 160 -15.37 -12.74 -4.85
CA ARG A 160 -15.47 -11.47 -5.56
C ARG A 160 -16.92 -11.01 -5.72
N HIS A 161 -17.83 -11.92 -6.11
CA HIS A 161 -19.24 -11.61 -6.22
C HIS A 161 -19.82 -11.12 -4.89
N ILE A 162 -19.54 -11.82 -3.79
CA ILE A 162 -20.07 -11.47 -2.47
C ILE A 162 -19.55 -10.11 -1.99
N LEU A 163 -18.27 -9.83 -2.20
CA LEU A 163 -17.65 -8.62 -1.68
C LEU A 163 -17.81 -7.38 -2.59
N THR A 164 -18.04 -7.57 -3.90
CA THR A 164 -18.03 -6.43 -4.85
C THR A 164 -19.04 -6.52 -5.99
N GLY A 165 -19.64 -7.68 -6.25
CA GLY A 165 -20.42 -7.92 -7.48
C GLY A 165 -21.89 -8.24 -7.30
N CYS A 166 -22.39 -8.42 -6.08
CA CYS A 166 -23.79 -8.78 -5.86
C CYS A 166 -24.72 -7.57 -6.05
N LYS A 167 -25.62 -7.65 -7.04
CA LYS A 167 -26.56 -6.58 -7.35
C LYS A 167 -27.52 -6.27 -6.18
N VAL A 168 -27.98 -7.28 -5.45
CA VAL A 168 -28.84 -7.11 -4.28
C VAL A 168 -28.05 -6.45 -3.13
N ALA A 169 -26.82 -6.88 -2.87
CA ALA A 169 -25.97 -6.23 -1.88
C ALA A 169 -25.69 -4.74 -2.23
N LEU A 170 -25.53 -4.44 -3.51
CA LEU A 170 -25.38 -3.07 -4.01
C LEU A 170 -26.63 -2.25 -3.75
N SER A 171 -27.82 -2.73 -4.16
CA SER A 171 -29.08 -2.01 -3.94
C SER A 171 -29.43 -1.82 -2.46
N GLN A 172 -29.00 -2.73 -1.60
CA GLN A 172 -29.13 -2.62 -0.15
C GLN A 172 -28.12 -1.64 0.49
N GLY A 173 -27.22 -1.04 -0.28
CA GLY A 173 -26.22 -0.10 0.23
C GLY A 173 -25.06 -0.74 1.01
N ARG A 174 -24.88 -2.07 0.95
CA ARG A 174 -23.81 -2.76 1.69
C ARG A 174 -22.41 -2.29 1.28
N PHE A 175 -22.20 -2.09 -0.02
CA PHE A 175 -20.93 -1.62 -0.54
C PHE A 175 -20.72 -0.12 -0.29
N THR A 176 -21.79 0.66 -0.29
CA THR A 176 -21.79 2.07 0.12
C THR A 176 -21.41 2.19 1.59
N TRP A 177 -22.00 1.37 2.47
CA TRP A 177 -21.62 1.35 3.88
C TRP A 177 -20.13 1.09 4.08
N ARG A 178 -19.55 0.08 3.39
CA ARG A 178 -18.10 -0.17 3.45
C ARG A 178 -17.29 1.00 2.94
N HIS A 179 -17.68 1.58 1.80
CA HIS A 179 -17.05 2.78 1.25
C HIS A 179 -17.02 3.89 2.28
N ASP A 180 -18.14 4.17 2.94
CA ASP A 180 -18.25 5.24 3.93
C ASP A 180 -17.41 5.00 5.18
N GLN A 181 -17.18 3.73 5.59
CA GLN A 181 -16.24 3.43 6.69
C GLN A 181 -14.81 3.82 6.32
N VAL A 182 -14.38 3.53 5.08
CA VAL A 182 -13.04 3.91 4.60
C VAL A 182 -12.96 5.42 4.37
N LEU A 183 -14.01 6.03 3.82
CA LEU A 183 -14.09 7.48 3.57
C LEU A 183 -13.99 8.26 4.88
N ARG A 184 -14.70 7.85 5.93
CA ARG A 184 -14.59 8.50 7.26
C ARG A 184 -13.15 8.45 7.78
N CYS A 185 -12.49 7.31 7.65
CA CYS A 185 -11.10 7.15 8.07
C CYS A 185 -10.15 8.10 7.31
N LEU A 186 -10.33 8.22 5.98
CA LEU A 186 -9.56 9.13 5.14
C LEU A 186 -9.85 10.59 5.48
N ALA A 187 -11.14 10.95 5.59
CA ALA A 187 -11.57 12.30 5.91
C ALA A 187 -11.03 12.79 7.26
N LEU A 188 -11.09 11.95 8.30
CA LEU A 188 -10.51 12.28 9.61
C LEU A 188 -9.01 12.54 9.54
N ALA A 189 -8.26 11.69 8.83
CA ALA A 189 -6.82 11.89 8.68
C ALA A 189 -6.48 13.18 7.93
N LEU A 190 -7.23 13.50 6.87
CA LEU A 190 -7.06 14.73 6.11
C LEU A 190 -7.49 15.97 6.92
N GLU A 191 -8.54 15.87 7.71
CA GLU A 191 -9.01 16.95 8.59
C GLU A 191 -7.98 17.29 9.67
N ASP A 192 -7.39 16.27 10.31
CA ASP A 192 -6.31 16.46 11.28
C ASP A 192 -5.11 17.15 10.61
N LYS A 193 -4.75 16.71 9.40
CA LYS A 193 -3.65 17.30 8.62
C LYS A 193 -3.95 18.74 8.24
N ARG A 194 -5.14 19.02 7.72
CA ARG A 194 -5.61 20.35 7.37
C ARG A 194 -5.56 21.29 8.58
N ASN A 195 -6.10 20.85 9.72
CA ASN A 195 -6.13 21.63 10.94
C ASN A 195 -4.71 21.94 11.46
N MET A 196 -3.80 20.98 11.37
CA MET A 196 -2.40 21.19 11.72
C MET A 196 -1.76 22.24 10.81
N ILE A 197 -1.95 22.13 9.49
CA ILE A 197 -1.38 23.05 8.50
C ILE A 197 -1.94 24.47 8.67
N ASN A 198 -3.24 24.63 8.87
CA ASN A 198 -3.88 25.93 9.03
C ASN A 198 -3.42 26.67 10.31
N LYS A 199 -2.95 25.93 11.33
CA LYS A 199 -2.39 26.52 12.56
C LYS A 199 -0.92 26.97 12.43
N LEU A 200 -0.22 26.60 11.35
CA LEU A 200 1.15 27.02 11.13
C LEU A 200 1.21 28.53 10.82
N PRO A 201 2.34 29.20 11.10
CA PRO A 201 2.52 30.61 10.74
C PRO A 201 2.34 30.81 9.24
N PRO A 202 1.97 32.03 8.80
CA PRO A 202 1.81 32.34 7.38
C PRO A 202 3.03 31.89 6.58
N VAL A 203 2.79 31.41 5.37
CA VAL A 203 3.88 31.02 4.46
C VAL A 203 4.72 32.28 4.18
N PRO A 204 5.99 32.33 4.55
CA PRO A 204 6.81 33.48 4.22
C PRO A 204 6.84 33.60 2.70
N SER A 205 6.53 34.81 2.18
CA SER A 205 6.65 35.08 0.74
C SER A 205 8.10 34.82 0.37
N LYS A 206 8.33 33.71 -0.34
CA LYS A 206 9.66 33.42 -0.86
C LYS A 206 9.96 34.41 -1.98
N HIS A 207 10.39 35.62 -1.60
CA HIS A 207 11.29 36.32 -2.49
C HIS A 207 12.54 35.45 -2.60
N PHE A 208 12.65 34.74 -3.68
CA PHE A 208 13.84 33.97 -4.06
C PHE A 208 14.96 35.00 -4.35
N THR A 209 15.54 35.55 -3.31
CA THR A 209 16.88 36.08 -3.41
C THR A 209 17.80 34.87 -3.47
N GLN A 210 18.10 34.43 -4.68
CA GLN A 210 19.23 33.53 -4.90
C GLN A 210 20.44 34.29 -4.35
N LYS A 211 20.89 33.94 -3.14
CA LYS A 211 22.20 34.37 -2.63
C LYS A 211 23.22 33.65 -3.51
N THR A 212 23.65 34.34 -4.57
CA THR A 212 24.78 33.90 -5.37
C THR A 212 26.04 34.05 -4.47
N THR A 213 26.58 32.90 -4.05
CA THR A 213 27.84 32.91 -3.26
C THR A 213 28.98 32.80 -4.27
N PHE A 214 29.78 33.85 -4.38
CA PHE A 214 31.00 33.84 -5.18
C PHE A 214 32.07 33.08 -4.39
N LEU A 215 32.53 31.94 -4.94
CA LEU A 215 33.65 31.18 -4.37
C LEU A 215 34.95 31.70 -4.98
N ARG A 216 35.94 32.01 -4.11
CA ARG A 216 37.29 32.34 -4.54
C ARG A 216 38.03 31.07 -4.93
N PRO A 217 39.05 31.16 -5.85
CA PRO A 217 39.88 30.00 -6.17
C PRO A 217 40.51 29.42 -4.90
N GLY A 218 40.23 28.14 -4.59
CA GLY A 218 40.72 27.45 -3.38
C GLY A 218 39.72 27.38 -2.22
N GLU A 219 38.61 28.10 -2.25
CA GLU A 219 37.53 27.99 -1.25
C GLU A 219 36.63 26.78 -1.53
N GLN A 220 36.44 25.94 -0.53
CA GLN A 220 35.47 24.87 -0.63
C GLN A 220 34.05 25.44 -0.48
N PRO A 221 33.10 24.99 -1.33
CA PRO A 221 31.70 25.41 -1.18
C PRO A 221 31.20 25.05 0.21
N PRO A 222 30.43 25.95 0.87
CA PRO A 222 29.87 25.64 2.17
C PRO A 222 29.13 24.31 2.10
N ARG A 223 29.47 23.37 2.99
CA ARG A 223 28.79 22.06 3.04
C ARG A 223 27.31 22.34 3.13
N LYS A 224 26.57 22.02 2.05
CA LYS A 224 25.12 22.05 2.07
C LYS A 224 24.69 21.17 3.25
N GLY A 225 24.15 21.80 4.29
CA GLY A 225 23.54 21.07 5.40
C GLY A 225 22.63 20.01 4.80
N VAL A 226 22.59 18.82 5.40
CA VAL A 226 21.75 17.70 4.96
C VAL A 226 20.32 18.23 4.81
N LYS A 227 19.97 18.66 3.60
CA LYS A 227 18.59 18.96 3.27
C LYS A 227 17.88 17.62 3.40
N THR A 228 17.07 17.46 4.40
CA THR A 228 16.00 16.45 4.39
C THR A 228 15.24 16.68 3.09
N ASN A 229 15.45 15.83 2.10
CA ASN A 229 14.85 15.89 0.77
C ASN A 229 13.35 15.54 0.80
N SER A 230 12.60 16.00 1.80
CA SER A 230 11.14 15.95 1.77
C SER A 230 10.65 17.14 0.96
N ARG A 231 10.11 16.89 -0.21
CA ARG A 231 9.34 17.91 -0.93
C ARG A 231 8.22 18.39 0.01
N PRO A 232 8.04 19.71 0.17
CA PRO A 232 6.92 20.21 0.96
C PRO A 232 5.61 19.68 0.40
N GLY A 233 4.70 19.25 1.27
CA GLY A 233 3.39 18.79 0.85
C GLY A 233 2.58 19.91 0.21
N GLN A 234 1.67 19.57 -0.70
CA GLN A 234 0.87 20.56 -1.41
C GLN A 234 0.00 21.40 -0.46
N LEU A 235 -0.45 20.83 0.66
CA LEU A 235 -1.19 21.58 1.67
C LEU A 235 -0.33 22.66 2.37
N GLU A 236 0.99 22.56 2.32
CA GLU A 236 1.87 23.59 2.89
C GLU A 236 1.87 24.90 2.10
N ALA A 237 1.27 24.91 0.89
CA ALA A 237 1.18 26.09 0.03
C ALA A 237 0.26 27.19 0.58
N ALA A 238 -0.66 26.87 1.48
CA ALA A 238 -1.64 27.80 2.05
C ALA A 238 -1.94 27.50 3.53
N ARG A 239 -2.71 28.39 4.19
CA ARG A 239 -3.14 28.27 5.59
C ARG A 239 -4.64 28.45 5.78
N ASP A 240 -5.40 28.57 4.68
CA ASP A 240 -6.84 28.79 4.65
C ASP A 240 -7.58 27.60 4.01
N TRP A 241 -7.03 26.40 4.17
CA TRP A 241 -7.63 25.20 3.63
C TRP A 241 -9.01 24.92 4.21
N LYS A 242 -9.98 24.71 3.34
CA LYS A 242 -11.31 24.22 3.64
C LYS A 242 -11.46 22.78 3.14
N MET A 243 -12.31 22.00 3.76
CA MET A 243 -12.59 20.63 3.37
C MET A 243 -14.08 20.31 3.48
N LEU A 244 -14.62 19.59 2.52
CA LEU A 244 -15.93 18.93 2.55
C LEU A 244 -15.72 17.45 2.24
N ALA A 245 -16.42 16.57 2.96
CA ALA A 245 -16.43 15.13 2.72
C ALA A 245 -17.87 14.64 2.57
N ASP A 246 -18.13 13.84 1.53
CA ASP A 246 -19.49 13.34 1.17
C ASP A 246 -19.86 12.08 1.97
N VAL A 247 -19.75 12.14 3.27
CA VAL A 247 -20.21 11.08 4.16
C VAL A 247 -21.73 11.17 4.28
N GLY A 248 -22.46 10.24 3.66
CA GLY A 248 -23.93 10.23 3.65
C GLY A 248 -24.57 10.89 2.42
N GLN A 249 -23.79 11.23 1.40
CA GLN A 249 -24.26 11.75 0.10
C GLN A 249 -24.93 13.14 0.14
N TRP A 250 -24.46 14.03 1.02
CA TRP A 250 -24.98 15.38 1.21
C TRP A 250 -24.07 16.49 0.68
N LEU A 251 -22.92 16.17 0.07
CA LEU A 251 -21.97 17.18 -0.39
C LEU A 251 -22.57 18.05 -1.49
N ILE A 252 -22.55 19.36 -1.26
CA ILE A 252 -22.79 20.39 -2.28
C ILE A 252 -21.44 20.95 -2.68
N PHE A 253 -21.12 20.84 -3.96
CA PHE A 253 -19.82 21.33 -4.47
C PHE A 253 -19.69 22.84 -4.28
N PRO A 254 -18.54 23.38 -3.84
CA PRO A 254 -18.35 24.80 -3.61
C PRO A 254 -18.58 25.63 -4.88
N PRO A 255 -19.60 26.52 -4.92
CA PRO A 255 -19.97 27.26 -6.13
C PRO A 255 -18.89 28.28 -6.56
N GLU A 256 -18.02 28.66 -5.63
CA GLU A 256 -16.85 29.50 -5.88
C GLU A 256 -15.81 28.84 -6.79
N ILE A 257 -15.80 27.51 -6.87
CA ILE A 257 -14.90 26.72 -7.72
C ILE A 257 -15.56 26.45 -9.07
N ALA A 258 -16.71 25.77 -9.06
CA ALA A 258 -17.49 25.46 -10.25
C ALA A 258 -18.95 25.18 -9.90
N THR A 259 -19.84 25.24 -10.89
CA THR A 259 -21.25 24.85 -10.71
C THR A 259 -21.45 23.47 -11.34
N THR A 260 -21.65 22.46 -10.51
CA THR A 260 -21.75 21.07 -10.95
C THR A 260 -22.67 20.24 -10.06
N ASN A 261 -23.26 19.19 -10.65
CA ASN A 261 -23.96 18.14 -9.92
C ASN A 261 -23.04 16.96 -9.54
N LEU A 262 -21.76 17.01 -9.93
CA LEU A 262 -20.79 16.01 -9.53
C LEU A 262 -20.44 16.17 -8.05
N ARG A 263 -20.35 15.05 -7.36
CA ARG A 263 -20.04 15.00 -5.93
C ARG A 263 -18.79 14.13 -5.74
N PRO A 264 -17.58 14.74 -5.70
CA PRO A 264 -16.40 14.05 -5.24
C PRO A 264 -16.53 13.65 -3.78
N ASP A 265 -15.93 12.54 -3.39
CA ASP A 265 -16.00 12.06 -2.02
C ASP A 265 -15.38 13.05 -1.02
N ILE A 266 -14.28 13.73 -1.41
CA ILE A 266 -13.69 14.82 -0.63
C ILE A 266 -13.26 15.94 -1.57
N VAL A 267 -13.54 17.18 -1.15
CA VAL A 267 -13.04 18.41 -1.78
C VAL A 267 -12.22 19.18 -0.75
N LEU A 268 -10.93 19.41 -1.05
CA LEU A 268 -10.06 20.30 -0.28
C LEU A 268 -9.67 21.49 -1.14
N TRP A 269 -9.85 22.72 -0.63
CA TRP A 269 -9.49 23.90 -1.40
C TRP A 269 -8.98 25.04 -0.52
N SER A 270 -8.18 25.92 -1.13
CA SER A 270 -7.71 27.16 -0.55
C SER A 270 -8.05 28.32 -1.47
N GLY A 271 -8.80 29.29 -0.98
CA GLY A 271 -9.16 30.48 -1.72
C GLY A 271 -7.96 31.40 -1.98
N SER A 272 -7.06 31.52 -1.02
CA SER A 272 -5.87 32.36 -1.12
C SER A 272 -4.86 31.86 -2.15
N ALA A 273 -4.66 30.54 -2.23
CA ALA A 273 -3.74 29.92 -3.17
C ALA A 273 -4.39 29.51 -4.50
N ARG A 274 -5.72 29.59 -4.63
CA ARG A 274 -6.49 29.09 -5.78
C ARG A 274 -6.16 27.63 -6.11
N LEU A 275 -6.11 26.78 -5.09
CA LEU A 275 -5.81 25.36 -5.20
C LEU A 275 -7.03 24.55 -4.82
N VAL A 276 -7.31 23.48 -5.56
CA VAL A 276 -8.35 22.50 -5.23
C VAL A 276 -7.88 21.07 -5.48
N HIS A 277 -8.14 20.20 -4.53
CA HIS A 277 -7.92 18.77 -4.61
C HIS A 277 -9.28 18.06 -4.58
N LEU A 278 -9.58 17.34 -5.66
CA LEU A 278 -10.74 16.48 -5.79
C LEU A 278 -10.31 15.05 -5.50
N VAL A 279 -10.81 14.49 -4.42
CA VAL A 279 -10.46 13.13 -3.99
C VAL A 279 -11.66 12.23 -4.17
N GLU A 280 -11.46 11.12 -4.84
CA GLU A 280 -12.51 10.15 -5.13
C GLU A 280 -12.08 8.75 -4.69
N LEU A 281 -12.73 8.23 -3.66
CA LEU A 281 -12.43 6.93 -3.07
C LEU A 281 -13.13 5.81 -3.85
N THR A 282 -12.48 4.69 -3.95
CA THR A 282 -13.08 3.44 -4.43
C THR A 282 -12.57 2.28 -3.58
N VAL A 283 -13.46 1.30 -3.29
CA VAL A 283 -13.07 0.07 -2.58
C VAL A 283 -13.31 -1.13 -3.50
N PRO A 284 -12.46 -1.31 -4.53
CA PRO A 284 -12.63 -2.34 -5.54
C PRO A 284 -12.10 -3.71 -5.08
N TRP A 285 -12.35 -4.72 -5.88
CA TRP A 285 -11.55 -5.94 -5.89
C TRP A 285 -10.14 -5.60 -6.37
N GLU A 286 -9.10 -6.20 -5.80
CA GLU A 286 -7.71 -5.76 -5.99
C GLU A 286 -7.24 -5.76 -7.44
N ASP A 287 -7.72 -6.70 -8.26
CA ASP A 287 -7.38 -6.77 -9.69
C ASP A 287 -7.99 -5.64 -10.53
N ALA A 288 -9.04 -4.99 -10.00
CA ALA A 288 -9.76 -3.91 -10.67
C ALA A 288 -9.31 -2.51 -10.20
N VAL A 289 -8.19 -2.41 -9.48
CA VAL A 289 -7.67 -1.13 -8.95
C VAL A 289 -7.34 -0.16 -10.07
N ASP A 290 -6.61 -0.60 -11.10
CA ASP A 290 -6.19 0.26 -12.21
C ASP A 290 -7.39 0.74 -13.04
N GLU A 291 -8.34 -0.17 -13.32
CA GLU A 291 -9.57 0.20 -14.02
C GLU A 291 -10.39 1.22 -13.21
N ALA A 292 -10.48 1.05 -11.90
CA ALA A 292 -11.17 1.98 -11.03
C ALA A 292 -10.48 3.35 -11.04
N TYR A 293 -9.14 3.40 -10.98
CA TYR A 293 -8.35 4.61 -11.06
C TYR A 293 -8.63 5.42 -12.34
N GLU A 294 -8.49 4.79 -13.52
CA GLU A 294 -8.69 5.47 -14.80
C GLU A 294 -10.14 5.96 -14.98
N ARG A 295 -11.12 5.15 -14.62
CA ARG A 295 -12.55 5.53 -14.68
C ARG A 295 -12.84 6.76 -13.83
N LYS A 296 -12.29 6.84 -12.60
CA LYS A 296 -12.53 7.96 -11.68
C LYS A 296 -11.80 9.22 -12.14
N LYS A 297 -10.60 9.09 -12.66
CA LYS A 297 -9.84 10.20 -13.23
C LYS A 297 -10.57 10.84 -14.41
N LEU A 298 -11.12 10.03 -15.32
CA LEU A 298 -11.89 10.51 -16.46
C LEU A 298 -13.20 11.19 -16.04
N ARG A 299 -13.87 10.69 -15.00
CA ARG A 299 -15.14 11.25 -14.51
C ARG A 299 -15.03 12.72 -14.12
N TYR A 300 -13.91 13.14 -13.55
CA TYR A 300 -13.72 14.50 -13.06
C TYR A 300 -12.88 15.38 -14.01
N ALA A 301 -12.50 14.91 -15.17
CA ALA A 301 -11.66 15.65 -16.11
C ALA A 301 -12.35 16.96 -16.58
N GLN A 302 -13.65 16.89 -16.91
CA GLN A 302 -14.41 18.07 -17.32
C GLN A 302 -14.53 19.08 -16.19
N LEU A 303 -14.87 18.64 -14.97
CA LEU A 303 -14.96 19.51 -13.80
C LEU A 303 -13.63 20.19 -13.49
N ALA A 304 -12.52 19.47 -13.64
CA ALA A 304 -11.18 20.03 -13.48
C ALA A 304 -10.94 21.16 -14.50
N THR A 305 -11.25 20.92 -15.79
CA THR A 305 -11.12 21.94 -16.85
C THR A 305 -11.97 23.18 -16.58
N GLU A 306 -13.22 23.02 -16.14
CA GLU A 306 -14.11 24.13 -15.80
C GLU A 306 -13.57 24.97 -14.62
N ALA A 307 -13.04 24.31 -13.59
CA ALA A 307 -12.43 25.00 -12.46
C ALA A 307 -11.12 25.72 -12.88
N GLU A 308 -10.31 25.12 -13.75
CA GLU A 308 -9.09 25.74 -14.29
C GLU A 308 -9.41 27.01 -15.12
N GLN A 309 -10.48 26.99 -15.90
CA GLN A 309 -10.97 28.18 -16.63
C GLN A 309 -11.37 29.33 -15.70
N ARG A 310 -11.76 29.01 -14.44
CA ARG A 310 -12.07 29.99 -13.40
C ARG A 310 -10.84 30.40 -12.58
N GLY A 311 -9.63 30.01 -13.01
CA GLY A 311 -8.35 30.36 -12.37
C GLY A 311 -7.97 29.51 -11.17
N TRP A 312 -8.53 28.34 -11.03
CA TRP A 312 -8.12 27.36 -10.03
C TRP A 312 -7.07 26.42 -10.59
N ARG A 313 -6.14 25.97 -9.76
CA ARG A 313 -5.28 24.82 -10.07
C ARG A 313 -5.88 23.58 -9.45
N VAL A 314 -6.16 22.59 -10.28
CA VAL A 314 -6.94 21.41 -9.88
C VAL A 314 -6.07 20.16 -9.91
N TRP A 315 -6.20 19.34 -8.87
CA TRP A 315 -5.68 17.98 -8.84
C TRP A 315 -6.83 17.01 -8.59
N VAL A 316 -6.96 16.03 -9.47
CA VAL A 316 -7.89 14.91 -9.31
C VAL A 316 -7.11 13.73 -8.78
N TYR A 317 -7.50 13.23 -7.61
CA TYR A 317 -6.89 12.11 -6.93
C TYR A 317 -7.88 10.95 -6.78
N PRO A 318 -7.87 9.98 -7.71
CA PRO A 318 -8.45 8.69 -7.43
C PRO A 318 -7.67 8.00 -6.30
N VAL A 319 -8.38 7.49 -5.31
CA VAL A 319 -7.86 6.83 -4.11
C VAL A 319 -8.49 5.45 -4.03
N GLU A 320 -7.70 4.40 -4.17
CA GLU A 320 -8.20 3.03 -4.16
C GLU A 320 -7.67 2.28 -2.93
N VAL A 321 -8.59 1.63 -2.25
CA VAL A 321 -8.27 0.70 -1.16
C VAL A 321 -8.96 -0.61 -1.48
N GLY A 322 -8.20 -1.63 -1.82
CA GLY A 322 -8.75 -2.94 -2.14
C GLY A 322 -9.65 -3.49 -1.04
N CYS A 323 -10.70 -4.19 -1.40
CA CYS A 323 -11.72 -4.63 -0.45
C CYS A 323 -11.19 -5.59 0.64
N ARG A 324 -10.05 -6.23 0.42
CA ARG A 324 -9.34 -7.06 1.41
C ARG A 324 -8.29 -6.29 2.20
N GLY A 325 -8.24 -4.94 2.05
CA GLY A 325 -7.36 -4.04 2.79
C GLY A 325 -5.99 -3.80 2.13
N PHE A 326 -5.82 -4.09 0.85
CA PHE A 326 -4.61 -3.74 0.12
C PHE A 326 -4.73 -2.33 -0.47
N VAL A 327 -3.91 -1.42 0.03
CA VAL A 327 -3.95 0.00 -0.35
C VAL A 327 -3.21 0.21 -1.66
N ALA A 328 -3.79 0.95 -2.60
CA ALA A 328 -3.16 1.21 -3.88
C ALA A 328 -1.96 2.17 -3.78
N HIS A 329 -1.04 2.07 -4.74
CA HIS A 329 0.10 3.01 -4.86
C HIS A 329 -0.36 4.45 -5.12
N SER A 330 -1.48 4.63 -5.84
CA SER A 330 -2.14 5.93 -6.05
C SER A 330 -2.48 6.61 -4.73
N THR A 331 -3.09 5.87 -3.80
CA THR A 331 -3.45 6.35 -2.47
C THR A 331 -2.23 6.78 -1.66
N THR A 332 -1.18 5.96 -1.66
CA THR A 332 0.06 6.30 -0.95
C THR A 332 0.75 7.52 -1.57
N ARG A 333 0.69 7.67 -2.90
CA ARG A 333 1.18 8.85 -3.63
C ARG A 333 0.40 10.09 -3.23
N PHE A 334 -0.94 10.03 -3.28
CA PHE A 334 -1.81 11.12 -2.85
C PHE A 334 -1.49 11.59 -1.43
N LEU A 335 -1.40 10.67 -0.47
CA LEU A 335 -1.06 11.02 0.91
C LEU A 335 0.30 11.71 1.03
N ARG A 336 1.31 11.28 0.26
CA ARG A 336 2.62 11.96 0.21
C ARG A 336 2.51 13.34 -0.41
N ASP A 337 1.76 13.49 -1.48
CA ASP A 337 1.58 14.76 -2.18
C ASP A 337 0.92 15.81 -1.29
N VAL A 338 -0.05 15.42 -0.48
CA VAL A 338 -0.69 16.33 0.49
C VAL A 338 0.12 16.55 1.77
N GLY A 339 1.25 15.82 1.95
CA GLY A 339 2.24 16.09 2.98
C GLY A 339 2.30 15.09 4.13
N PHE A 340 1.69 13.90 4.00
CA PHE A 340 1.90 12.81 4.96
C PHE A 340 3.28 12.20 4.76
N SER A 341 3.99 11.94 5.85
CA SER A 341 5.33 11.34 5.79
C SER A 341 5.62 10.45 7.00
N GLY A 342 6.67 9.65 6.90
CA GLY A 342 7.21 8.88 8.01
C GLY A 342 6.18 7.98 8.71
N GLN A 343 6.02 8.16 10.02
CA GLN A 343 5.11 7.36 10.84
C GLN A 343 3.63 7.72 10.60
N GLU A 344 3.34 8.98 10.36
CA GLU A 344 2.00 9.49 10.06
C GLU A 344 1.44 8.79 8.81
N LEU A 345 2.21 8.77 7.71
CA LEU A 345 1.83 8.08 6.47
C LEU A 345 1.56 6.58 6.73
N ARG A 346 2.48 5.91 7.42
CA ARG A 346 2.31 4.47 7.71
C ARG A 346 1.07 4.18 8.55
N ARG A 347 0.78 5.04 9.54
CA ARG A 347 -0.41 4.93 10.38
C ARG A 347 -1.69 5.11 9.55
N THR A 348 -1.74 6.15 8.71
CA THR A 348 -2.90 6.43 7.85
C THR A 348 -3.16 5.29 6.87
N VAL A 349 -2.13 4.81 6.17
CA VAL A 349 -2.24 3.65 5.26
C VAL A 349 -2.74 2.41 6.00
N ARG A 350 -2.24 2.14 7.20
CA ARG A 350 -2.71 1.03 8.05
C ARG A 350 -4.18 1.19 8.42
N ASN A 351 -4.60 2.37 8.85
CA ASN A 351 -5.99 2.62 9.25
C ASN A 351 -6.96 2.43 8.07
N LEU A 352 -6.61 2.92 6.88
CA LEU A 352 -7.39 2.70 5.65
C LEU A 352 -7.50 1.21 5.29
N SER A 353 -6.36 0.51 5.34
CA SER A 353 -6.29 -0.94 5.13
C SER A 353 -7.20 -1.70 6.09
N GLU A 354 -7.14 -1.38 7.38
CA GLU A 354 -7.96 -2.02 8.40
C GLU A 354 -9.44 -1.68 8.27
N ALA A 355 -9.79 -0.45 7.91
CA ALA A 355 -11.17 -0.05 7.71
C ALA A 355 -11.83 -0.85 6.56
N ALA A 356 -11.14 -1.01 5.42
CA ALA A 356 -11.62 -1.79 4.30
C ALA A 356 -11.76 -3.28 4.63
N GLU A 357 -10.73 -3.86 5.27
CA GLU A 357 -10.71 -5.27 5.66
C GLU A 357 -11.81 -5.60 6.67
N ARG A 358 -11.93 -4.82 7.76
CA ARG A 358 -12.95 -5.04 8.80
C ARG A 358 -14.36 -4.94 8.22
N SER A 359 -14.59 -3.94 7.39
CA SER A 359 -15.89 -3.76 6.75
C SER A 359 -16.22 -4.92 5.79
N SER A 360 -15.24 -5.40 5.04
CA SER A 360 -15.41 -6.56 4.16
C SER A 360 -15.62 -7.88 4.95
N ASN A 361 -14.92 -8.05 6.07
CA ASN A 361 -15.17 -9.17 6.97
C ASN A 361 -16.61 -9.14 7.51
N TRP A 362 -17.11 -7.95 7.89
CA TRP A 362 -18.49 -7.79 8.33
C TRP A 362 -19.49 -8.14 7.23
N LEU A 363 -19.26 -7.67 5.99
CA LEU A 363 -20.07 -8.06 4.84
C LEU A 363 -20.04 -9.57 4.59
N TRP A 364 -18.89 -10.19 4.75
CA TRP A 364 -18.73 -11.63 4.62
C TRP A 364 -19.53 -12.40 5.68
N LEU A 365 -19.46 -11.99 6.94
CA LEU A 365 -20.21 -12.61 8.03
C LEU A 365 -21.72 -12.50 7.80
N ARG A 366 -22.19 -11.38 7.29
CA ARG A 366 -23.61 -11.11 7.02
C ARG A 366 -24.05 -11.40 5.59
N ARG A 367 -23.28 -12.20 4.84
CA ARG A 367 -23.57 -12.47 3.43
C ARG A 367 -24.87 -13.21 3.16
N LYS A 368 -25.43 -13.88 4.17
CA LYS A 368 -26.69 -14.63 4.09
C LYS A 368 -27.90 -13.84 4.60
N ASP A 369 -27.68 -12.73 5.26
CA ASP A 369 -28.78 -11.94 5.85
C ASP A 369 -29.58 -11.25 4.74
N SER A 370 -30.86 -11.53 4.63
CA SER A 370 -31.75 -10.91 3.64
C SER A 370 -32.04 -9.45 3.98
N GLY A 371 -32.12 -9.11 5.26
CA GLY A 371 -32.31 -7.76 5.78
C GLY A 371 -30.98 -7.08 6.07
N TRP A 372 -30.68 -5.97 5.38
CA TRP A 372 -29.61 -5.06 5.72
C TRP A 372 -30.22 -3.84 6.38
N GLY A 373 -30.38 -3.90 7.71
CA GLY A 373 -30.81 -2.74 8.47
C GLY A 373 -29.65 -1.76 8.65
N SER A 374 -29.91 -0.47 8.55
CA SER A 374 -29.00 0.65 8.79
C SER A 374 -28.46 0.76 10.23
N GLN A 375 -28.59 -0.27 11.04
CA GLN A 375 -28.10 -0.34 12.43
C GLN A 375 -26.67 -0.87 12.56
N ALA A 376 -25.84 -0.72 11.55
CA ALA A 376 -24.41 -0.87 11.70
C ALA A 376 -23.81 0.50 12.09
N HIS A 377 -24.08 0.93 13.32
CA HIS A 377 -23.40 2.06 13.96
C HIS A 377 -22.02 1.65 14.46
#